data_03c16331c1cf60628ed28444ec6db0fc
#
_entry.id   03c16331c1cf60628ed28444ec6db0fc
#
_cell.length_a   1.000
_cell.length_b   1.000
_cell.length_c   1.000
_cell.angle_alpha   90.00
_cell.angle_beta   90.00
_cell.angle_gamma   90.00
#
_symmetry.space_group_name_H-M   'P 1'
#
loop_
_entity.id
_entity.type
_entity.pdbx_description
1 polymer ?
#
loop_
_entity_poly.entity_id
_entity_poly.type
_entity_poly.pdbx_seq_one_letter_code
_entity_poly.pdbx_strand_id
1 'polypeptide(L)'
;CHVLPFMGSEIDPRALAFNQIDPDHPFRDAVPEKEALNRVLDPIRKAVKITGCNRAILVGHNAAFDLGFLKAAVERTGYKRSPFHSFSVFDTVSLAGLVFGQTVLAKSAQAAGLGWNNEEAHSAVYDAEQTARLFCRIVNRWREVDQVRAWERAGTAYPRE
;
A
#
# COMPACT_ATOMS: atom_id res chain seq x y z
N CYS A 1 -1.51 -10.88 8.62
CA CYS A 1 -1.23 -12.30 8.87
C CYS A 1 0.19 -12.64 8.46
N HIS A 2 0.79 -13.60 9.15
CA HIS A 2 2.06 -14.18 8.72
C HIS A 2 1.78 -15.26 7.68
N VAL A 3 2.73 -15.45 6.75
CA VAL A 3 2.63 -16.46 5.68
C VAL A 3 3.74 -17.48 5.85
N LEU A 4 3.39 -18.75 5.72
CA LEU A 4 4.37 -19.84 5.72
C LEU A 4 5.20 -19.76 4.42
N PRO A 5 6.51 -20.03 4.48
CA PRO A 5 7.30 -20.24 3.27
C PRO A 5 6.68 -21.34 2.41
N PHE A 6 6.61 -21.13 1.10
CA PHE A 6 6.13 -22.16 0.19
C PHE A 6 7.24 -23.21 -0.06
N MET A 7 6.83 -24.41 -0.46
CA MET A 7 7.77 -25.52 -0.71
C MET A 7 8.75 -25.14 -1.83
N GLY A 8 10.06 -25.25 -1.55
CA GLY A 8 11.13 -24.85 -2.48
C GLY A 8 11.46 -23.35 -2.44
N SER A 9 10.90 -22.57 -1.49
CA SER A 9 11.31 -21.19 -1.31
C SER A 9 12.73 -21.10 -0.73
N GLU A 10 13.52 -20.21 -1.28
CA GLU A 10 14.79 -19.81 -0.68
C GLU A 10 14.55 -18.63 0.26
N ILE A 11 15.06 -18.77 1.49
CA ILE A 11 14.95 -17.72 2.50
C ILE A 11 16.29 -16.98 2.56
N ASP A 12 16.28 -15.69 2.20
CA ASP A 12 17.47 -14.86 2.32
C ASP A 12 17.70 -14.45 3.79
N PRO A 13 18.83 -14.87 4.42
CA PRO A 13 19.14 -14.51 5.80
C PRO A 13 19.25 -13.00 6.04
N ARG A 14 19.63 -12.23 5.01
CA ARG A 14 19.72 -10.76 5.09
C ARG A 14 18.34 -10.14 5.18
N ALA A 15 17.37 -10.67 4.42
CA ALA A 15 15.98 -10.22 4.49
C ALA A 15 15.36 -10.53 5.85
N LEU A 16 15.64 -11.71 6.43
CA LEU A 16 15.18 -12.05 7.78
C LEU A 16 15.78 -11.12 8.84
N ALA A 17 17.08 -10.86 8.76
CA ALA A 17 17.77 -9.95 9.69
C ALA A 17 17.22 -8.51 9.60
N PHE A 18 16.89 -8.05 8.38
CA PHE A 18 16.31 -6.72 8.15
C PHE A 18 14.87 -6.63 8.69
N ASN A 19 14.04 -7.61 8.38
CA ASN A 19 12.63 -7.62 8.75
C ASN A 19 12.39 -8.14 10.19
N GLN A 20 13.42 -8.64 10.85
CA GLN A 20 13.35 -9.25 12.18
C GLN A 20 12.29 -10.38 12.28
N ILE A 21 12.10 -11.09 11.17
CA ILE A 21 11.15 -12.21 11.11
C ILE A 21 11.88 -13.49 11.42
N ASP A 22 11.43 -14.19 12.47
CA ASP A 22 11.82 -15.58 12.73
C ASP A 22 10.75 -16.50 12.12
N PRO A 23 11.05 -17.20 11.01
CA PRO A 23 10.09 -18.06 10.34
C PRO A 23 9.69 -19.28 11.20
N ASP A 24 10.53 -19.69 12.15
CA ASP A 24 10.36 -20.89 12.98
C ASP A 24 9.80 -20.56 14.37
N HIS A 25 9.47 -19.29 14.63
CA HIS A 25 8.94 -18.88 15.93
C HIS A 25 7.62 -19.59 16.27
N PRO A 26 7.51 -20.26 17.43
CA PRO A 26 6.37 -21.14 17.75
C PRO A 26 5.01 -20.39 17.86
N PHE A 27 5.02 -19.10 18.16
CA PHE A 27 3.81 -18.26 18.27
C PHE A 27 3.52 -17.42 17.03
N ARG A 28 4.12 -17.74 15.90
CA ARG A 28 3.98 -16.96 14.67
C ARG A 28 2.66 -17.23 13.96
N ASP A 29 1.70 -17.84 14.36
CA ASP A 29 0.38 -18.07 13.73
C ASP A 29 0.38 -17.81 12.19
N ALA A 30 1.32 -18.46 11.50
CA ALA A 30 1.51 -18.30 10.07
C ALA A 30 0.60 -19.27 9.30
N VAL A 31 0.01 -18.77 8.22
CA VAL A 31 -0.94 -19.55 7.40
C VAL A 31 -0.35 -19.86 6.03
N PRO A 32 -0.83 -20.92 5.35
CA PRO A 32 -0.44 -21.20 3.97
C PRO A 32 -0.76 -20.01 3.05
N GLU A 33 0.08 -19.80 2.03
CA GLU A 33 -0.02 -18.68 1.10
C GLU A 33 -1.42 -18.50 0.48
N LYS A 34 -2.07 -19.60 0.12
CA LYS A 34 -3.45 -19.57 -0.43
C LYS A 34 -4.47 -19.04 0.56
N GLU A 35 -4.33 -19.40 1.83
CA GLU A 35 -5.20 -18.89 2.90
C GLU A 35 -4.94 -17.41 3.16
N ALA A 36 -3.67 -16.99 3.20
CA ALA A 36 -3.31 -15.59 3.32
C ALA A 36 -3.89 -14.75 2.19
N LEU A 37 -3.83 -15.23 0.95
CA LEU A 37 -4.45 -14.56 -0.20
C LEU A 37 -5.97 -14.43 -0.03
N ASN A 38 -6.67 -15.46 0.44
CA ASN A 38 -8.10 -15.37 0.71
C ASN A 38 -8.41 -14.28 1.76
N ARG A 39 -7.66 -14.29 2.88
CA ARG A 39 -7.85 -13.31 3.97
C ARG A 39 -7.67 -11.87 3.49
N VAL A 40 -6.73 -11.62 2.57
CA VAL A 40 -6.45 -10.28 2.04
C VAL A 40 -7.36 -9.91 0.88
N LEU A 41 -7.55 -10.79 -0.10
CA LEU A 41 -8.21 -10.46 -1.36
C LEU A 41 -9.75 -10.52 -1.30
N ASP A 42 -10.32 -11.34 -0.42
CA ASP A 42 -11.78 -11.46 -0.32
C ASP A 42 -12.47 -10.18 0.21
N PRO A 43 -11.95 -9.49 1.24
CA PRO A 43 -12.49 -8.19 1.64
C PRO A 43 -12.42 -7.14 0.53
N ILE A 44 -11.30 -7.11 -0.22
CA ILE A 44 -11.10 -6.19 -1.34
C ILE A 44 -12.10 -6.49 -2.47
N ARG A 45 -12.31 -7.76 -2.80
CA ARG A 45 -13.30 -8.19 -3.79
C ARG A 45 -14.72 -7.78 -3.40
N LYS A 46 -15.07 -7.91 -2.11
CA LYS A 46 -16.35 -7.44 -1.58
C LYS A 46 -16.49 -5.93 -1.72
N ALA A 47 -15.45 -5.17 -1.38
CA ALA A 47 -15.45 -3.72 -1.51
C ALA A 47 -15.62 -3.27 -2.97
N VAL A 48 -14.88 -3.88 -3.92
CA VAL A 48 -15.02 -3.61 -5.35
C VAL A 48 -16.46 -3.82 -5.82
N LYS A 49 -17.10 -4.91 -5.35
CA LYS A 49 -18.51 -5.20 -5.70
C LYS A 49 -19.48 -4.19 -5.10
N ILE A 50 -19.31 -3.83 -3.83
CA ILE A 50 -20.22 -2.90 -3.12
C ILE A 50 -20.14 -1.49 -3.72
N THR A 51 -18.93 -1.06 -4.12
CA THR A 51 -18.70 0.28 -4.69
C THR A 51 -19.02 0.36 -6.19
N GLY A 52 -19.41 -0.73 -6.83
CA GLY A 52 -19.67 -0.77 -8.27
C GLY A 52 -18.41 -0.58 -9.13
N CYS A 53 -17.24 -0.71 -8.55
CA CYS A 53 -15.97 -0.59 -9.27
C CYS A 53 -15.66 -1.88 -10.06
N ASN A 54 -14.83 -1.75 -11.09
CA ASN A 54 -14.40 -2.90 -11.90
C ASN A 54 -13.16 -3.60 -11.33
N ARG A 55 -12.29 -2.85 -10.67
CA ARG A 55 -11.00 -3.29 -10.13
C ARG A 55 -10.61 -2.45 -8.92
N ALA A 56 -9.77 -3.03 -8.06
CA ALA A 56 -8.97 -2.29 -7.09
C ALA A 56 -7.66 -1.84 -7.73
N ILE A 57 -7.13 -0.72 -7.27
CA ILE A 57 -5.78 -0.25 -7.61
C ILE A 57 -4.93 -0.38 -6.35
N LEU A 58 -3.79 -1.07 -6.47
CA LEU A 58 -2.84 -1.19 -5.36
C LEU A 58 -2.17 0.17 -5.11
N VAL A 59 -2.12 0.55 -3.84
CA VAL A 59 -1.34 1.71 -3.37
C VAL A 59 -0.15 1.18 -2.59
N GLY A 60 1.04 1.66 -2.87
CA GLY A 60 2.26 1.26 -2.16
C GLY A 60 3.36 2.32 -2.29
N HIS A 61 4.39 2.17 -1.47
CA HIS A 61 5.63 2.95 -1.61
C HIS A 61 6.66 2.08 -2.33
N ASN A 62 6.87 2.29 -3.62
CA ASN A 62 7.44 1.37 -4.60
C ASN A 62 6.46 0.20 -4.93
N ALA A 63 5.21 0.56 -5.21
CA ALA A 63 4.08 -0.36 -5.34
C ALA A 63 4.24 -1.47 -6.40
N ALA A 64 5.11 -1.28 -7.39
CA ALA A 64 5.42 -2.31 -8.38
C ALA A 64 6.08 -3.54 -7.76
N PHE A 65 6.88 -3.35 -6.70
CA PHE A 65 7.49 -4.41 -5.91
C PHE A 65 6.41 -5.29 -5.25
N ASP A 66 5.51 -4.68 -4.51
CA ASP A 66 4.42 -5.39 -3.82
C ASP A 66 3.50 -6.12 -4.81
N LEU A 67 3.16 -5.45 -5.93
CA LEU A 67 2.35 -6.06 -6.99
C LEU A 67 3.05 -7.28 -7.61
N GLY A 68 4.38 -7.24 -7.75
CA GLY A 68 5.18 -8.37 -8.25
C GLY A 68 5.06 -9.59 -7.35
N PHE A 69 5.24 -9.43 -6.04
CA PHE A 69 5.08 -10.51 -5.06
C PHE A 69 3.66 -11.06 -5.03
N LEU A 70 2.66 -10.17 -5.05
CA LEU A 70 1.26 -10.57 -5.07
C LEU A 70 0.93 -11.39 -6.33
N LYS A 71 1.41 -11.00 -7.50
CA LYS A 71 1.22 -11.75 -8.74
C LYS A 71 1.87 -13.13 -8.68
N ALA A 72 3.10 -13.22 -8.19
CA ALA A 72 3.79 -14.49 -8.04
C ALA A 72 3.06 -15.44 -7.10
N ALA A 73 2.52 -14.93 -5.98
CA ALA A 73 1.72 -15.70 -5.04
C ALA A 73 0.38 -16.16 -5.67
N VAL A 74 -0.30 -15.29 -6.40
CA VAL A 74 -1.54 -15.59 -7.13
C VAL A 74 -1.32 -16.69 -8.18
N GLU A 75 -0.24 -16.62 -8.93
CA GLU A 75 0.15 -17.60 -9.94
C GLU A 75 0.49 -18.95 -9.29
N ARG A 76 1.33 -18.97 -8.29
CA ARG A 76 1.79 -20.16 -7.56
C ARG A 76 0.65 -20.93 -6.91
N THR A 77 -0.31 -20.21 -6.34
CA THR A 77 -1.47 -20.81 -5.66
C THR A 77 -2.64 -21.15 -6.56
N GLY A 78 -2.57 -20.75 -7.84
CA GLY A 78 -3.70 -20.88 -8.78
C GLY A 78 -4.91 -20.04 -8.36
N TYR A 79 -4.71 -18.94 -7.61
CA TYR A 79 -5.79 -18.08 -7.14
C TYR A 79 -6.48 -17.39 -8.32
N LYS A 80 -7.78 -17.65 -8.48
CA LYS A 80 -8.54 -17.11 -9.61
C LYS A 80 -9.14 -15.74 -9.29
N ARG A 81 -9.09 -14.83 -10.27
CA ARG A 81 -9.77 -13.52 -10.23
C ARG A 81 -9.24 -12.60 -9.11
N SER A 82 -7.94 -12.27 -9.15
CA SER A 82 -7.41 -11.17 -8.33
C SER A 82 -8.27 -9.91 -8.52
N PRO A 83 -8.67 -9.21 -7.45
CA PRO A 83 -9.43 -7.97 -7.55
C PRO A 83 -8.61 -6.79 -8.05
N PHE A 84 -7.28 -6.89 -8.00
CA PHE A 84 -6.39 -5.81 -8.42
C PHE A 84 -6.26 -5.68 -9.93
N HIS A 85 -6.02 -4.45 -10.37
CA HIS A 85 -5.62 -4.19 -11.74
C HIS A 85 -4.28 -4.89 -12.04
N SER A 86 -4.13 -5.42 -13.27
CA SER A 86 -2.98 -6.26 -13.62
C SER A 86 -1.64 -5.53 -13.64
N PHE A 87 -1.62 -4.21 -13.85
CA PHE A 87 -0.38 -3.42 -13.92
C PHE A 87 -0.49 -2.00 -13.35
N SER A 88 -1.72 -1.45 -13.19
CA SER A 88 -1.87 -0.10 -12.65
C SER A 88 -1.72 -0.11 -11.14
N VAL A 89 -0.89 0.82 -10.65
CA VAL A 89 -0.67 1.07 -9.23
C VAL A 89 -0.67 2.58 -8.97
N PHE A 90 -0.95 2.97 -7.74
CA PHE A 90 -0.60 4.30 -7.24
C PHE A 90 0.68 4.18 -6.41
N ASP A 91 1.76 4.73 -6.93
CA ASP A 91 3.06 4.70 -6.25
C ASP A 91 3.32 6.00 -5.50
N THR A 92 3.35 5.91 -4.17
CA THR A 92 3.57 7.07 -3.31
C THR A 92 4.99 7.62 -3.39
N VAL A 93 5.99 6.88 -3.91
CA VAL A 93 7.32 7.43 -4.22
C VAL A 93 7.18 8.55 -5.24
N SER A 94 6.52 8.27 -6.36
CA SER A 94 6.34 9.24 -7.45
C SER A 94 5.41 10.39 -7.03
N LEU A 95 4.31 10.07 -6.36
CA LEU A 95 3.33 11.06 -5.92
C LEU A 95 3.92 12.01 -4.86
N ALA A 96 4.64 11.49 -3.86
CA ALA A 96 5.28 12.32 -2.85
C ALA A 96 6.47 13.11 -3.41
N GLY A 97 7.22 12.52 -4.36
CA GLY A 97 8.25 13.23 -5.10
C GLY A 97 7.70 14.47 -5.81
N LEU A 98 6.54 14.33 -6.46
CA LEU A 98 5.87 15.43 -7.14
C LEU A 98 5.31 16.50 -6.18
N VAL A 99 4.69 16.09 -5.07
CA VAL A 99 3.94 17.01 -4.19
C VAL A 99 4.82 17.61 -3.10
N PHE A 100 5.79 16.85 -2.58
CA PHE A 100 6.61 17.22 -1.42
C PHE A 100 8.12 17.25 -1.71
N GLY A 101 8.57 16.87 -2.92
CA GLY A 101 9.99 16.78 -3.25
C GLY A 101 10.73 15.68 -2.50
N GLN A 102 10.03 14.66 -1.99
CA GLN A 102 10.58 13.57 -1.18
C GLN A 102 10.17 12.21 -1.73
N THR A 103 11.12 11.25 -1.74
CA THR A 103 10.91 9.90 -2.28
C THR A 103 11.16 8.78 -1.26
N VAL A 104 11.65 9.11 -0.07
CA VAL A 104 11.84 8.18 1.05
C VAL A 104 10.62 8.27 1.96
N LEU A 105 10.00 7.15 2.33
CA LEU A 105 8.72 7.12 3.05
C LEU A 105 8.75 8.00 4.32
N ALA A 106 9.76 7.85 5.17
CA ALA A 106 9.91 8.65 6.38
C ALA A 106 9.94 10.16 6.09
N LYS A 107 10.76 10.58 5.12
CA LYS A 107 10.88 11.98 4.73
C LYS A 107 9.61 12.52 4.07
N SER A 108 8.94 11.68 3.28
CA SER A 108 7.67 12.02 2.63
C SER A 108 6.55 12.19 3.66
N ALA A 109 6.47 11.31 4.66
CA ALA A 109 5.51 11.41 5.75
C ALA A 109 5.74 12.69 6.58
N GLN A 110 6.98 12.98 6.95
CA GLN A 110 7.34 14.22 7.68
C GLN A 110 6.99 15.47 6.86
N ALA A 111 7.35 15.51 5.57
CA ALA A 111 7.03 16.62 4.68
C ALA A 111 5.51 16.82 4.45
N ALA A 112 4.75 15.74 4.55
CA ALA A 112 3.28 15.76 4.51
C ALA A 112 2.62 16.18 5.85
N GLY A 113 3.43 16.45 6.90
CA GLY A 113 2.93 16.77 8.24
C GLY A 113 2.36 15.56 8.99
N LEU A 114 2.78 14.36 8.64
CA LEU A 114 2.45 13.12 9.34
C LEU A 114 3.54 12.82 10.39
N GLY A 115 3.13 12.29 11.54
CA GLY A 115 4.08 11.81 12.55
C GLY A 115 4.87 10.61 12.03
N TRP A 116 6.14 10.50 12.41
CA TRP A 116 6.99 9.36 12.10
C TRP A 116 7.65 8.83 13.37
N ASN A 117 7.48 7.50 13.61
CA ASN A 117 8.13 6.81 14.73
C ASN A 117 9.25 5.90 14.18
N ASN A 118 10.50 6.21 14.53
CA ASN A 118 11.66 5.43 14.10
C ASN A 118 11.72 4.04 14.74
N GLU A 119 11.11 3.84 15.91
CA GLU A 119 11.10 2.55 16.60
C GLU A 119 10.17 1.54 15.91
N GLU A 120 9.10 2.02 15.27
CA GLU A 120 8.15 1.21 14.52
C GLU A 120 8.51 1.09 13.03
N ALA A 121 9.44 1.92 12.57
CA ALA A 121 9.92 1.89 11.18
C ALA A 121 10.44 0.49 10.82
N HIS A 122 10.18 0.08 9.58
CA HIS A 122 10.44 -1.27 9.04
C HIS A 122 9.48 -2.36 9.53
N SER A 123 8.51 -2.04 10.40
CA SER A 123 7.34 -2.89 10.59
C SER A 123 6.43 -2.78 9.36
N ALA A 124 6.13 -3.93 8.73
CA ALA A 124 5.28 -3.96 7.54
C ALA A 124 3.90 -3.31 7.76
N VAL A 125 3.35 -3.42 8.97
CA VAL A 125 2.07 -2.80 9.34
C VAL A 125 2.20 -1.28 9.43
N TYR A 126 3.22 -0.80 10.14
CA TYR A 126 3.46 0.63 10.30
C TYR A 126 3.75 1.31 8.95
N ASP A 127 4.64 0.74 8.15
CA ASP A 127 5.00 1.29 6.84
C ASP A 127 3.80 1.31 5.88
N ALA A 128 2.94 0.28 5.90
CA ALA A 128 1.71 0.24 5.12
C ALA A 128 0.71 1.31 5.60
N GLU A 129 0.56 1.52 6.91
CA GLU A 129 -0.29 2.57 7.47
C GLU A 129 0.20 3.96 7.09
N GLN A 130 1.49 4.23 7.25
CA GLN A 130 2.08 5.51 6.85
C GLN A 130 1.95 5.77 5.35
N THR A 131 2.12 4.74 4.52
CA THR A 131 1.90 4.82 3.08
C THR A 131 0.44 5.17 2.75
N ALA A 132 -0.53 4.55 3.42
CA ALA A 132 -1.95 4.85 3.24
C ALA A 132 -2.29 6.29 3.67
N ARG A 133 -1.79 6.73 4.83
CA ARG A 133 -1.96 8.10 5.33
C ARG A 133 -1.36 9.12 4.36
N LEU A 134 -0.14 8.85 3.86
CA LEU A 134 0.53 9.70 2.87
C LEU A 134 -0.28 9.81 1.59
N PHE A 135 -0.77 8.70 1.05
CA PHE A 135 -1.64 8.69 -0.13
C PHE A 135 -2.91 9.52 0.09
N CYS A 136 -3.60 9.31 1.20
CA CYS A 136 -4.80 10.09 1.52
C CYS A 136 -4.51 11.59 1.64
N ARG A 137 -3.39 11.97 2.26
CA ARG A 137 -2.97 13.37 2.36
C ARG A 137 -2.73 14.00 0.99
N ILE A 138 -2.06 13.28 0.08
CA ILE A 138 -1.81 13.74 -1.29
C ILE A 138 -3.12 13.92 -2.05
N VAL A 139 -4.02 12.93 -2.00
CA VAL A 139 -5.31 12.98 -2.70
C VAL A 139 -6.18 14.13 -2.18
N ASN A 140 -6.25 14.33 -0.85
CA ASN A 140 -7.03 15.42 -0.27
C ASN A 140 -6.48 16.78 -0.68
N ARG A 141 -5.16 16.97 -0.60
CA ARG A 141 -4.52 18.20 -1.07
C ARG A 141 -4.80 18.48 -2.55
N TRP A 142 -4.79 17.45 -3.39
CA TRP A 142 -5.15 17.60 -4.81
C TRP A 142 -6.59 18.05 -5.01
N ARG A 143 -7.52 17.47 -4.25
CA ARG A 143 -8.94 17.83 -4.29
C ARG A 143 -9.17 19.28 -3.85
N GLU A 144 -8.48 19.76 -2.83
CA GLU A 144 -8.53 21.16 -2.39
C GLU A 144 -8.10 22.11 -3.52
N VAL A 145 -6.98 21.82 -4.18
CA VAL A 145 -6.50 22.61 -5.34
C VAL A 145 -7.50 22.59 -6.49
N ASP A 146 -8.12 21.47 -6.77
CA ASP A 146 -9.10 21.32 -7.86
C ASP A 146 -10.39 22.09 -7.54
N GLN A 147 -10.82 22.11 -6.29
CA GLN A 147 -11.95 22.95 -5.84
C GLN A 147 -11.64 24.44 -6.02
N VAL A 148 -10.48 24.91 -5.58
CA VAL A 148 -10.07 26.31 -5.76
C VAL A 148 -10.09 26.71 -7.25
N ARG A 149 -9.52 25.87 -8.13
CA ARG A 149 -9.54 26.12 -9.58
C ARG A 149 -10.94 26.10 -10.18
N ALA A 150 -11.85 25.27 -9.65
CA ALA A 150 -13.24 25.26 -10.09
C ALA A 150 -13.97 26.56 -9.72
N TRP A 151 -13.70 27.10 -8.54
CA TRP A 151 -14.25 28.39 -8.07
C TRP A 151 -13.71 29.56 -8.87
N GLU A 152 -12.40 29.58 -9.17
CA GLU A 152 -11.78 30.61 -10.04
C GLU A 152 -12.40 30.58 -11.43
N ARG A 153 -12.63 29.40 -12.01
CA ARG A 153 -13.30 29.28 -13.33
C ARG A 153 -14.77 29.73 -13.32
N ALA A 154 -15.44 29.54 -12.18
CA ALA A 154 -16.84 30.01 -12.02
C ALA A 154 -16.95 31.47 -11.69
N GLY A 155 -15.84 32.19 -11.53
CA GLY A 155 -15.85 33.66 -11.19
C GLY A 155 -16.36 33.93 -9.77
N THR A 156 -16.42 32.92 -8.91
CA THR A 156 -16.86 33.03 -7.52
C THR A 156 -15.65 33.02 -6.57
N ALA A 157 -15.71 33.87 -5.53
CA ALA A 157 -14.65 33.89 -4.53
C ALA A 157 -14.68 32.61 -3.68
N TYR A 158 -13.51 32.00 -3.44
CA TYR A 158 -13.37 30.89 -2.48
C TYR A 158 -13.69 31.41 -1.07
N PRO A 159 -14.58 30.74 -0.29
CA PRO A 159 -14.82 31.12 1.09
C PRO A 159 -13.52 30.97 1.90
N ARG A 160 -13.03 32.06 2.45
CA ARG A 160 -11.92 32.06 3.41
C ARG A 160 -12.55 31.84 4.79
N GLU A 161 -12.25 30.72 5.41
CA GLU A 161 -12.53 30.54 6.85
C GLU A 161 -11.63 31.43 7.71
#